data_b4676bc5ad7095c2cdeefa5d59656050
#
_entry.id   b4676bc5ad7095c2cdeefa5d59656050
#
_cell.length_a   1.000
_cell.length_b   1.000
_cell.length_c   1.000
_cell.angle_alpha   90.00
_cell.angle_beta   90.00
_cell.angle_gamma   90.00
#
_symmetry.space_group_name_H-M   'P 1'
#
loop_
_entity.id
_entity.type
_entity.pdbx_description
1 polymer ?
#
loop_
_entity_poly.entity_id
_entity_poly.type
_entity_poly.pdbx_seq_one_letter_code
_entity_poly.pdbx_strand_id
1 'polypeptide(L)' 'MTFISDSLNRIKPSATMVITAKATQLKREGKKVIGLSSGEPDFDTPQHVKQAAIDAINSGYTKYTNIEGTPELR' A
#
# COMPACT_ATOMS: atom_id res chain seq x y z
N MET A 1 26.16 -13.21 11.19
CA MET A 1 26.60 -11.80 11.08
C MET A 1 25.51 -11.02 10.35
N THR A 2 24.99 -9.99 10.97
CA THR A 2 23.99 -9.13 10.35
C THR A 2 24.68 -7.88 9.77
N PHE A 3 24.31 -7.53 8.55
CA PHE A 3 24.83 -6.33 7.86
C PHE A 3 23.93 -5.10 8.06
N ILE A 4 23.00 -5.17 9.00
CA ILE A 4 22.11 -4.05 9.31
C ILE A 4 22.59 -3.32 10.57
N SER A 5 22.28 -2.04 10.67
CA SER A 5 22.68 -1.22 11.82
C SER A 5 21.94 -1.65 13.09
N ASP A 6 22.57 -1.40 14.24
CA ASP A 6 21.95 -1.65 15.55
C ASP A 6 20.66 -0.83 15.75
N SER A 7 20.56 0.32 15.10
CA SER A 7 19.33 1.12 15.12
C SER A 7 18.15 0.36 14.53
N LEU A 8 18.35 -0.35 13.41
CA LEU A 8 17.30 -1.17 12.80
C LEU A 8 16.89 -2.35 13.69
N ASN A 9 17.82 -2.91 14.44
CA ASN A 9 17.53 -4.01 15.38
C ASN A 9 16.62 -3.55 16.54
N ARG A 10 16.58 -2.26 16.85
CA ARG A 10 15.73 -1.68 17.90
C ARG A 10 14.33 -1.32 17.40
N ILE A 11 14.12 -1.25 16.10
CA ILE A 11 12.82 -0.91 15.50
C ILE A 11 11.97 -2.18 15.42
N LYS A 12 10.76 -2.11 15.94
CA LYS A 12 9.79 -3.20 15.83
C LYS A 12 9.01 -3.06 14.51
N PRO A 13 8.66 -4.20 13.86
CA PRO A 13 7.77 -4.16 12.70
C PRO A 13 6.42 -3.50 13.03
N SER A 14 5.74 -2.97 12.02
CA SER A 14 4.37 -2.47 12.16
C SER A 14 3.44 -3.60 12.62
N ALA A 15 2.77 -3.42 13.76
CA ALA A 15 1.84 -4.40 14.28
C ALA A 15 0.69 -4.70 13.31
N THR A 16 0.17 -3.68 12.64
CA THR A 16 -0.89 -3.82 11.62
C THR A 16 -0.44 -4.70 10.47
N MET A 17 0.76 -4.48 9.96
CA MET A 17 1.32 -5.27 8.85
C MET A 17 1.55 -6.73 9.25
N VAL A 18 2.06 -6.97 10.46
CA VAL A 18 2.29 -8.33 10.98
C VAL A 18 0.97 -9.10 11.12
N ILE A 19 -0.06 -8.48 11.68
CA ILE A 19 -1.38 -9.08 11.86
C ILE A 19 -2.04 -9.38 10.51
N THR A 20 -1.96 -8.46 9.57
CA THR A 20 -2.51 -8.62 8.21
C THR A 20 -1.81 -9.77 7.48
N ALA A 21 -0.49 -9.84 7.56
CA ALA A 21 0.29 -10.94 6.96
C ALA A 21 -0.09 -12.29 7.59
N LYS A 22 -0.27 -12.34 8.91
CA LYS A 22 -0.67 -13.55 9.60
C LYS A 22 -2.08 -14.02 9.18
N ALA A 23 -3.03 -13.11 9.09
CA ALA A 23 -4.38 -13.42 8.63
C ALA A 23 -4.36 -13.96 7.18
N THR A 24 -3.58 -13.37 6.32
CA THR A 24 -3.41 -13.82 4.93
C THR A 24 -2.81 -15.23 4.86
N GLN A 25 -1.78 -15.48 5.67
CA GLN A 25 -1.17 -16.82 5.76
C GLN A 25 -2.19 -17.87 6.19
N LEU A 26 -2.94 -17.61 7.25
CA LEU A 26 -3.94 -18.55 7.76
C LEU A 26 -5.04 -18.84 6.73
N LYS A 27 -5.47 -17.84 5.97
CA LYS A 27 -6.41 -18.05 4.86
C LYS A 27 -5.84 -18.95 3.78
N ARG A 28 -4.57 -18.79 3.42
CA ARG A 28 -3.88 -19.66 2.45
C ARG A 28 -3.77 -21.11 2.95
N GLU A 29 -3.65 -21.30 4.24
CA GLU A 29 -3.65 -22.63 4.89
C GLU A 29 -5.06 -23.25 4.96
N GLY A 30 -6.07 -22.62 4.40
CA GLY A 30 -7.45 -23.12 4.36
C GLY A 30 -8.27 -22.81 5.61
N LYS A 31 -7.76 -21.99 6.53
CA LYS A 31 -8.50 -21.59 7.72
C LYS A 31 -9.49 -20.48 7.41
N LYS A 32 -10.68 -20.55 7.99
CA LYS A 32 -11.71 -19.52 7.87
C LYS A 32 -11.38 -18.36 8.82
N VAL A 33 -10.81 -17.29 8.27
CA VAL A 33 -10.38 -16.12 9.06
C VAL A 33 -11.15 -14.89 8.62
N ILE A 34 -11.71 -14.18 9.60
CA ILE A 34 -12.34 -12.86 9.41
C ILE A 34 -11.29 -11.80 9.78
N GLY A 35 -10.88 -10.99 8.82
CA GLY A 35 -9.88 -9.93 9.03
C GLY A 35 -10.51 -8.62 9.43
N LEU A 36 -10.14 -8.11 10.62
CA LEU A 36 -10.57 -6.81 11.14
C LEU A 36 -9.35 -5.92 11.46
N SER A 37 -8.17 -6.28 10.98
CA SER A 37 -6.90 -5.63 11.36
C SER A 37 -6.58 -4.38 10.55
N SER A 38 -7.01 -4.32 9.30
CA SER A 38 -6.81 -3.16 8.43
C SER A 38 -8.11 -2.82 7.72
N GLY A 39 -8.31 -1.54 7.48
CA GLY A 39 -9.48 -1.04 6.78
C GLY A 39 -9.13 -0.51 5.40
N GLU A 40 -10.00 -0.75 4.46
CA GLU A 40 -9.98 -0.15 3.13
C GLU A 40 -11.41 0.07 2.65
N PRO A 41 -11.65 0.97 1.70
CA PRO A 41 -12.99 1.16 1.16
C PRO A 41 -13.55 -0.13 0.57
N ASP A 42 -14.79 -0.44 0.87
CA ASP A 42 -15.49 -1.62 0.37
C ASP A 42 -15.78 -1.53 -1.13
N PHE A 43 -16.04 -0.33 -1.60
CA PHE A 43 -16.24 -0.07 -3.02
C PHE A 43 -14.93 0.14 -3.75
N ASP A 44 -14.89 -0.32 -4.98
CA ASP A 44 -13.76 -0.08 -5.87
C ASP A 44 -13.66 1.42 -6.23
N THR A 45 -12.49 1.84 -6.68
CA THR A 45 -12.29 3.21 -7.18
C THR A 45 -13.27 3.53 -8.30
N PRO A 46 -13.93 4.70 -8.29
CA PRO A 46 -14.86 5.08 -9.35
C PRO A 46 -14.23 4.99 -10.75
N GLN A 47 -15.02 4.54 -11.73
CA GLN A 47 -14.49 4.28 -13.07
C GLN A 47 -13.86 5.52 -13.73
N HIS A 48 -14.43 6.70 -13.54
CA HIS A 48 -13.86 7.93 -14.11
C HIS A 48 -12.50 8.29 -13.51
N VAL A 49 -12.26 7.94 -12.24
CA VAL A 49 -10.96 8.15 -11.57
C VAL A 49 -9.92 7.19 -12.13
N LYS A 50 -10.28 5.90 -12.28
CA LYS A 50 -9.41 4.90 -12.90
C LYS A 50 -9.03 5.30 -14.33
N GLN A 51 -10.02 5.74 -15.11
CA GLN A 51 -9.79 6.13 -16.50
C GLN A 51 -8.87 7.33 -16.59
N ALA A 52 -9.03 8.33 -15.72
CA ALA A 52 -8.13 9.49 -15.67
C ALA A 52 -6.67 9.07 -15.40
N ALA A 53 -6.46 8.11 -14.51
CA ALA A 53 -5.12 7.59 -14.23
C ALA A 53 -4.53 6.84 -15.45
N ILE A 54 -5.33 6.02 -16.13
CA ILE A 54 -4.92 5.31 -17.35
C ILE A 54 -4.54 6.31 -18.44
N ASP A 55 -5.36 7.32 -18.67
CA ASP A 55 -5.13 8.35 -19.69
C ASP A 55 -3.87 9.15 -19.38
N ALA A 56 -3.63 9.50 -18.11
CA ALA A 56 -2.42 10.18 -17.68
C ALA A 56 -1.16 9.34 -17.96
N ILE A 57 -1.19 8.05 -17.66
CA ILE A 57 -0.08 7.13 -17.94
C ILE A 57 0.17 7.06 -19.45
N ASN A 58 -0.87 6.86 -20.25
CA ASN A 58 -0.77 6.77 -21.70
C ASN A 58 -0.29 8.09 -22.34
N SER A 59 -0.57 9.22 -21.71
CA SER A 59 -0.10 10.55 -22.15
C SER A 59 1.33 10.88 -21.69
N GLY A 60 1.98 9.98 -20.99
CA GLY A 60 3.38 10.15 -20.57
C GLY A 60 3.58 10.90 -19.27
N TYR A 61 2.56 11.05 -18.42
CA TYR A 61 2.70 11.61 -17.06
C TYR A 61 3.42 10.63 -16.14
N THR A 62 4.67 10.32 -16.46
CA THR A 62 5.48 9.31 -15.76
C THR A 62 6.81 9.87 -15.27
N LYS A 63 6.97 11.19 -15.27
CA LYS A 63 8.19 11.89 -14.86
C LYS A 63 8.01 12.52 -13.48
N TYR A 64 9.13 12.93 -12.88
CA TYR A 64 9.11 13.62 -11.60
C TYR A 64 8.36 14.94 -11.67
N THR A 65 7.65 15.25 -10.62
CA THR A 65 7.05 16.56 -10.36
C THR A 65 7.94 17.37 -9.42
N ASN A 66 7.51 18.58 -9.09
CA ASN A 66 8.07 19.31 -7.95
C ASN A 66 7.83 18.53 -6.64
N ILE A 67 8.59 18.89 -5.60
CA ILE A 67 8.51 18.20 -4.30
C ILE A 67 7.08 18.21 -3.74
N GLU A 68 6.34 19.31 -3.93
CA GLU A 68 4.96 19.46 -3.46
C GLU A 68 3.90 18.84 -4.38
N GLY A 69 4.31 18.15 -5.44
CA GLY A 69 3.39 17.60 -6.43
C GLY A 69 3.12 18.53 -7.61
N THR A 70 2.06 18.25 -8.35
CA THR A 70 1.70 19.07 -9.53
C THR A 70 1.01 20.37 -9.11
N PRO A 71 1.26 21.50 -9.82
CA PRO A 71 0.58 22.77 -9.51
C PRO A 71 -0.94 22.68 -9.57
N GLU A 72 -1.48 21.89 -10.49
CA GLU A 72 -2.92 21.69 -10.69
C GLU A 72 -3.59 21.07 -9.46
N LEU A 73 -2.90 20.16 -8.77
CA LEU A 73 -3.42 19.54 -7.56
C LEU A 73 -3.35 20.48 -6.36
N ARG A 74 -2.36 21.36 -6.32
CA ARG A 74 -2.18 22.30 -5.21
C ARG A 74 -3.23 23.40 -5.21
#